data_65dd89998e803de16386cd6cefc1a83e
#
_entry.id   65dd89998e803de16386cd6cefc1a83e
#
_cell.length_a   1.000
_cell.length_b   1.000
_cell.length_c   1.000
_cell.angle_alpha   90.00
_cell.angle_beta   90.00
_cell.angle_gamma   90.00
#
_symmetry.space_group_name_H-M   'P 1'
#
loop_
_entity.id
_entity.type
_entity.pdbx_description
1 polymer ?
#
loop_
_entity_poly.entity_id
_entity_poly.type
_entity_poly.pdbx_seq_one_letter_code
_entity_poly.pdbx_strand_id
1 'polypeptide(L)'
;LDGLSLLPLLNGNMNTRSEPICFWSYNANREAKNGLKPYFEPVQQEGTTPLVKLMNGKATRTFRNFHHPTISEEDFVGSRAIIDQQYKLVVSGTNKDEKELFNLRVDPAEKNNLANSHTEKAQELTQKLRIWQASVLKSLTEADYD
;
A
#
# COMPACT_ATOMS: atom_id res chain seq x y z
N LEU A 1 -8.75 -5.38 12.58
CA LEU A 1 -9.55 -4.58 11.64
C LEU A 1 -8.82 -3.27 11.39
N ASP A 2 -8.37 -3.02 10.15
CA ASP A 2 -7.57 -1.85 9.77
C ASP A 2 -8.42 -0.60 9.51
N GLY A 3 -9.71 -0.69 9.74
CA GLY A 3 -10.67 0.40 9.52
C GLY A 3 -10.91 1.25 10.77
N LEU A 4 -10.93 2.57 10.60
CA LEU A 4 -11.37 3.51 11.62
C LEU A 4 -12.87 3.79 11.47
N SER A 5 -13.61 3.68 12.58
CA SER A 5 -15.04 4.05 12.57
C SER A 5 -15.23 5.54 12.26
N LEU A 6 -16.09 5.84 11.30
CA LEU A 6 -16.48 7.21 10.96
C LEU A 6 -17.68 7.71 11.79
N LEU A 7 -18.24 6.88 12.67
CA LEU A 7 -19.38 7.27 13.49
C LEU A 7 -19.11 8.52 14.36
N PRO A 8 -17.93 8.68 14.98
CA PRO A 8 -17.61 9.92 15.70
C PRO A 8 -17.58 11.16 14.80
N LEU A 9 -17.14 11.01 13.54
CA LEU A 9 -17.18 12.12 12.57
C LEU A 9 -18.62 12.49 12.22
N LEU A 10 -19.48 11.51 11.96
CA LEU A 10 -20.88 11.73 11.64
C LEU A 10 -21.65 12.37 12.80
N ASN A 11 -21.24 12.09 14.02
CA ASN A 11 -21.82 12.67 15.24
C ASN A 11 -21.19 14.02 15.65
N GLY A 12 -20.29 14.58 14.83
CA GLY A 12 -19.61 15.83 15.14
C GLY A 12 -18.56 15.75 16.26
N ASN A 13 -18.18 14.54 16.68
CA ASN A 13 -17.23 14.29 17.78
C ASN A 13 -15.81 13.99 17.31
N MET A 14 -15.55 14.08 16.00
CA MET A 14 -14.21 13.86 15.41
C MET A 14 -13.84 15.06 14.56
N ASN A 15 -12.85 15.82 15.00
CA ASN A 15 -12.29 16.94 14.23
C ASN A 15 -11.02 16.56 13.46
N THR A 16 -10.34 15.50 13.89
CA THR A 16 -9.11 14.99 13.29
C THR A 16 -9.12 13.48 13.29
N ARG A 17 -8.55 12.88 12.27
CA ARG A 17 -8.38 11.42 12.18
C ARG A 17 -7.16 11.01 13.01
N SER A 18 -7.29 9.96 13.84
CA SER A 18 -6.18 9.45 14.66
C SER A 18 -5.13 8.72 13.83
N GLU A 19 -5.55 8.05 12.76
CA GLU A 19 -4.69 7.27 11.90
C GLU A 19 -4.61 7.86 10.49
N PRO A 20 -3.45 7.87 9.85
CA PRO A 20 -3.30 8.33 8.48
C PRO A 20 -4.02 7.41 7.49
N ILE A 21 -4.27 7.93 6.28
CA ILE A 21 -4.76 7.15 5.15
C ILE A 21 -3.58 6.86 4.24
N CYS A 22 -3.29 5.58 4.02
CA CYS A 22 -2.19 5.16 3.18
C CYS A 22 -2.69 4.46 1.91
N PHE A 23 -1.94 4.65 0.83
CA PHE A 23 -2.19 4.05 -0.48
C PHE A 23 -0.89 3.49 -1.02
N TRP A 24 -0.98 2.35 -1.69
CA TRP A 24 0.18 1.71 -2.28
C TRP A 24 -0.19 0.94 -3.54
N SER A 25 0.50 1.21 -4.64
CA SER A 25 0.46 0.39 -5.85
C SER A 25 1.56 -0.66 -5.77
N TYR A 26 1.29 -1.74 -5.03
CA TYR A 26 2.23 -2.86 -4.89
C TYR A 26 2.42 -3.59 -6.21
N ASN A 27 3.66 -3.83 -6.61
CA ASN A 27 3.98 -4.58 -7.82
C ASN A 27 4.32 -6.03 -7.49
N ALA A 28 3.30 -6.87 -7.47
CA ALA A 28 3.44 -8.30 -7.21
C ALA A 28 3.96 -9.13 -8.42
N ASN A 29 4.34 -8.50 -9.53
CA ASN A 29 4.80 -9.24 -10.72
C ASN A 29 6.19 -9.88 -10.54
N ARG A 30 6.94 -9.50 -9.53
CA ARG A 30 8.26 -10.02 -9.21
C ARG A 30 8.21 -11.48 -8.77
N GLU A 31 7.19 -11.84 -8.02
CA GLU A 31 7.04 -13.17 -7.41
C GLU A 31 6.85 -14.28 -8.45
N ALA A 32 6.09 -13.99 -9.51
CA ALA A 32 5.86 -14.93 -10.59
C ALA A 32 7.15 -15.36 -11.35
N LYS A 33 8.23 -14.59 -11.20
CA LYS A 33 9.51 -14.85 -11.88
C LYS A 33 10.48 -15.71 -11.07
N ASN A 34 10.23 -15.88 -9.76
CA ASN A 34 11.22 -16.46 -8.85
C ASN A 34 10.96 -17.95 -8.52
N GLY A 35 10.03 -18.62 -9.22
CA GLY A 35 9.73 -20.04 -9.00
C GLY A 35 9.17 -20.34 -7.61
N LEU A 36 8.48 -19.38 -7.00
CA LEU A 36 7.87 -19.53 -5.69
C LEU A 36 6.78 -20.61 -5.71
N LYS A 37 6.63 -21.30 -4.59
CA LYS A 37 5.61 -22.33 -4.42
C LYS A 37 4.22 -21.68 -4.44
N PRO A 38 3.25 -22.20 -5.20
CA PRO A 38 1.88 -21.70 -5.16
C PRO A 38 1.17 -22.11 -3.87
N TYR A 39 0.21 -21.30 -3.41
CA TYR A 39 -0.72 -21.67 -2.33
C TYR A 39 -1.66 -22.80 -2.78
N PHE A 40 -2.14 -22.71 -4.02
CA PHE A 40 -3.00 -23.73 -4.63
C PHE A 40 -2.27 -24.38 -5.79
N GLU A 41 -2.08 -25.67 -5.70
CA GLU A 41 -1.52 -26.44 -6.82
C GLU A 41 -2.45 -26.33 -8.06
N PRO A 42 -1.91 -26.43 -9.28
CA PRO A 42 -2.71 -26.33 -10.51
C PRO A 42 -3.93 -27.27 -10.51
N VAL A 43 -3.79 -28.48 -9.97
CA VAL A 43 -4.87 -29.47 -9.86
C VAL A 43 -5.99 -28.97 -8.94
N GLN A 44 -5.67 -28.26 -7.86
CA GLN A 44 -6.66 -27.69 -6.93
C GLN A 44 -7.42 -26.51 -7.54
N GLN A 45 -6.84 -25.88 -8.57
CA GLN A 45 -7.49 -24.80 -9.31
C GLN A 45 -8.43 -25.32 -10.40
N GLU A 46 -8.39 -26.62 -10.71
CA GLU A 46 -9.32 -27.26 -11.62
C GLU A 46 -10.72 -27.23 -11.02
N GLY A 47 -11.67 -26.63 -11.72
CA GLY A 47 -13.05 -26.46 -11.22
C GLY A 47 -13.36 -25.12 -10.58
N THR A 48 -12.37 -24.30 -10.28
CA THR A 48 -12.61 -22.90 -9.93
C THR A 48 -13.16 -22.14 -11.13
N THR A 49 -13.93 -21.08 -10.87
CA THR A 49 -14.72 -20.36 -11.87
C THR A 49 -13.97 -20.15 -13.20
N PRO A 50 -14.63 -20.39 -14.34
CA PRO A 50 -14.02 -20.22 -15.68
C PRO A 50 -13.36 -18.86 -15.88
N LEU A 51 -13.82 -17.84 -15.18
CA LEU A 51 -13.28 -16.48 -15.23
C LEU A 51 -11.81 -16.42 -14.76
N VAL A 52 -11.47 -17.14 -13.69
CA VAL A 52 -10.08 -17.17 -13.15
C VAL A 52 -9.15 -17.88 -14.13
N LYS A 53 -9.63 -18.94 -14.80
CA LYS A 53 -8.89 -19.67 -15.85
C LYS A 53 -8.69 -18.84 -17.11
N LEU A 54 -9.74 -18.18 -17.61
CA LEU A 54 -9.70 -17.37 -18.83
C LEU A 54 -8.76 -16.18 -18.74
N MET A 55 -8.56 -15.65 -17.52
CA MET A 55 -7.77 -14.45 -17.32
C MET A 55 -6.34 -14.73 -16.86
N ASN A 56 -5.90 -15.99 -16.82
CA ASN A 56 -4.55 -16.40 -16.39
C ASN A 56 -4.10 -15.69 -15.10
N GLY A 57 -4.97 -15.59 -14.11
CA GLY A 57 -4.72 -14.85 -12.87
C GLY A 57 -4.75 -13.33 -12.99
N LYS A 58 -5.10 -12.77 -14.17
CA LYS A 58 -5.21 -11.33 -14.37
C LYS A 58 -6.53 -10.72 -13.91
N ALA A 59 -7.54 -11.56 -13.68
CA ALA A 59 -8.89 -11.10 -13.31
C ALA A 59 -8.98 -10.50 -11.93
N THR A 60 -8.15 -10.94 -11.02
CA THR A 60 -8.09 -10.43 -9.67
C THR A 60 -6.80 -9.64 -9.55
N ARG A 61 -6.89 -8.33 -9.59
CA ARG A 61 -5.72 -7.43 -9.52
C ARG A 61 -4.82 -7.67 -8.32
N THR A 62 -5.33 -8.34 -7.29
CA THR A 62 -4.68 -8.51 -6.00
C THR A 62 -4.39 -9.96 -5.65
N PHE A 63 -5.03 -10.93 -6.31
CA PHE A 63 -4.79 -12.33 -6.00
C PHE A 63 -3.50 -12.81 -6.67
N ARG A 64 -2.57 -13.28 -5.84
CA ARG A 64 -1.36 -13.98 -6.26
C ARG A 64 -1.35 -15.34 -5.60
N ASN A 65 -1.18 -16.37 -6.40
CA ASN A 65 -1.18 -17.75 -5.93
C ASN A 65 0.25 -18.22 -5.63
N PHE A 66 1.02 -17.41 -4.90
CA PHE A 66 2.39 -17.76 -4.56
C PHE A 66 2.70 -17.39 -3.10
N HIS A 67 3.39 -18.30 -2.41
CA HIS A 67 3.95 -18.01 -1.10
C HIS A 67 5.01 -16.92 -1.18
N HIS A 68 5.02 -16.05 -0.19
CA HIS A 68 6.00 -14.98 -0.06
C HIS A 68 6.86 -15.26 1.19
N PRO A 69 7.97 -16.03 1.05
CA PRO A 69 8.66 -16.58 2.20
C PRO A 69 9.41 -15.54 3.02
N THR A 70 9.82 -14.45 2.40
CA THR A 70 10.62 -13.39 3.05
C THR A 70 10.28 -12.02 2.49
N ILE A 71 10.37 -11.01 3.33
CA ILE A 71 10.24 -9.60 2.94
C ILE A 71 11.65 -9.03 2.73
N SER A 72 11.85 -8.34 1.62
CA SER A 72 13.10 -7.66 1.26
C SER A 72 12.85 -6.18 0.96
N GLU A 73 13.92 -5.38 0.81
CA GLU A 73 13.79 -3.98 0.43
C GLU A 73 13.10 -3.76 -0.91
N GLU A 74 13.21 -4.73 -1.81
CA GLU A 74 12.57 -4.68 -3.13
C GLU A 74 11.04 -4.83 -3.07
N ASP A 75 10.49 -5.29 -1.94
CA ASP A 75 9.05 -5.40 -1.74
C ASP A 75 8.40 -4.06 -1.39
N PHE A 76 9.20 -3.07 -0.97
CA PHE A 76 8.70 -1.74 -0.60
C PHE A 76 8.59 -0.76 -1.76
N VAL A 77 8.88 -1.18 -2.97
CA VAL A 77 8.78 -0.35 -4.18
C VAL A 77 7.33 -0.18 -4.64
N GLY A 78 7.13 0.75 -5.56
CA GLY A 78 5.82 1.09 -6.10
C GLY A 78 5.35 2.47 -5.66
N SER A 79 4.48 3.08 -6.47
CA SER A 79 3.90 4.37 -6.15
C SER A 79 3.05 4.28 -4.91
N ARG A 80 3.27 5.18 -3.97
CA ARG A 80 2.63 5.16 -2.66
C ARG A 80 2.37 6.55 -2.14
N ALA A 81 1.38 6.69 -1.29
CA ALA A 81 1.02 7.97 -0.70
C ALA A 81 0.49 7.79 0.73
N ILE A 82 0.65 8.83 1.53
CA ILE A 82 0.07 8.95 2.86
C ILE A 82 -0.59 10.31 3.02
N ILE A 83 -1.79 10.31 3.58
CA ILE A 83 -2.50 11.52 4.00
C ILE A 83 -2.59 11.48 5.51
N ASP A 84 -1.94 12.44 6.16
CA ASP A 84 -1.95 12.63 7.60
C ASP A 84 -2.38 14.06 7.93
N GLN A 85 -3.58 14.19 8.47
CA GLN A 85 -4.25 15.45 8.71
C GLN A 85 -4.35 16.29 7.40
N GLN A 86 -3.66 17.43 7.36
CA GLN A 86 -3.66 18.34 6.23
C GLN A 86 -2.54 18.06 5.22
N TYR A 87 -1.62 17.17 5.54
CA TYR A 87 -0.47 16.90 4.67
C TYR A 87 -0.66 15.62 3.88
N LYS A 88 -0.28 15.67 2.61
CA LYS A 88 -0.19 14.51 1.73
C LYS A 88 1.24 14.39 1.24
N LEU A 89 1.85 13.23 1.46
CA LEU A 89 3.10 12.84 0.84
C LEU A 89 2.82 11.82 -0.26
N VAL A 90 3.39 12.05 -1.42
CA VAL A 90 3.42 11.11 -2.55
C VAL A 90 4.87 10.70 -2.78
N VAL A 91 5.09 9.39 -2.95
CA VAL A 91 6.40 8.84 -3.31
C VAL A 91 6.25 8.10 -4.62
N SER A 92 7.03 8.49 -5.63
CA SER A 92 7.01 7.84 -6.94
C SER A 92 7.47 6.38 -6.84
N GLY A 93 6.95 5.54 -7.73
CA GLY A 93 7.37 4.13 -7.82
C GLY A 93 8.65 3.92 -8.64
N THR A 94 9.36 4.99 -8.97
CA THR A 94 10.60 4.95 -9.74
C THR A 94 11.79 4.66 -8.81
N ASN A 95 12.92 4.26 -9.40
CA ASN A 95 14.16 3.96 -8.66
C ASN A 95 14.72 5.14 -7.86
N LYS A 96 14.23 6.36 -8.06
CA LYS A 96 14.67 7.56 -7.36
C LYS A 96 13.83 7.92 -6.14
N ASP A 97 12.70 7.25 -5.92
CA ASP A 97 11.77 7.55 -4.82
C ASP A 97 11.52 9.06 -4.67
N GLU A 98 11.25 9.72 -5.78
CA GLU A 98 10.94 11.16 -5.79
C GLU A 98 9.75 11.43 -4.89
N LYS A 99 9.87 12.45 -4.05
CA LYS A 99 8.88 12.80 -3.04
C LYS A 99 8.24 14.14 -3.35
N GLU A 100 6.93 14.17 -3.20
CA GLU A 100 6.14 15.39 -3.27
C GLU A 100 5.31 15.52 -2.01
N LEU A 101 5.37 16.67 -1.37
CA LEU A 101 4.63 16.98 -0.16
C LEU A 101 3.68 18.15 -0.43
N PHE A 102 2.42 18.00 -0.05
CA PHE A 102 1.40 19.02 -0.22
C PHE A 102 0.66 19.29 1.07
N ASN A 103 0.25 20.54 1.28
CA ASN A 103 -0.67 20.93 2.33
C ASN A 103 -2.08 21.11 1.73
N LEU A 104 -2.90 20.09 1.82
CA LEU A 104 -4.24 20.02 1.21
C LEU A 104 -5.21 21.08 1.74
N ARG A 105 -4.94 21.65 2.91
CA ARG A 105 -5.80 22.68 3.52
C ARG A 105 -5.71 24.01 2.77
N VAL A 106 -4.51 24.37 2.30
CA VAL A 106 -4.24 25.64 1.61
C VAL A 106 -3.98 25.46 0.13
N ASP A 107 -3.66 24.25 -0.30
CA ASP A 107 -3.37 23.88 -1.69
C ASP A 107 -4.07 22.55 -2.05
N PRO A 108 -5.42 22.53 -2.13
CA PRO A 108 -6.16 21.32 -2.48
C PRO A 108 -5.93 20.86 -3.92
N ALA A 109 -5.32 21.69 -4.76
CA ALA A 109 -4.99 21.36 -6.15
C ALA A 109 -3.57 20.81 -6.31
N GLU A 110 -2.82 20.64 -5.21
CA GLU A 110 -1.50 20.01 -5.19
C GLU A 110 -0.49 20.66 -6.16
N LYS A 111 -0.49 21.99 -6.25
CA LYS A 111 0.36 22.74 -7.19
C LYS A 111 1.74 23.07 -6.64
N ASN A 112 1.87 23.12 -5.31
CA ASN A 112 3.09 23.58 -4.65
C ASN A 112 3.73 22.43 -3.87
N ASN A 113 4.78 21.84 -4.44
CA ASN A 113 5.54 20.81 -3.76
C ASN A 113 6.39 21.39 -2.62
N LEU A 114 6.11 20.99 -1.40
CA LEU A 114 6.77 21.43 -0.17
C LEU A 114 7.89 20.50 0.30
N ALA A 115 8.20 19.42 -0.40
CA ALA A 115 9.12 18.40 0.07
C ALA A 115 10.52 18.95 0.41
N ASN A 116 11.00 19.93 -0.36
CA ASN A 116 12.30 20.55 -0.15
C ASN A 116 12.29 21.64 0.95
N SER A 117 11.15 22.29 1.19
CA SER A 117 11.02 23.35 2.19
C SER A 117 10.57 22.83 3.57
N HIS A 118 9.91 21.66 3.61
CA HIS A 118 9.40 21.02 4.83
C HIS A 118 9.99 19.61 4.97
N THR A 119 11.30 19.52 4.95
CA THR A 119 12.05 18.25 4.94
C THR A 119 11.74 17.34 6.12
N GLU A 120 11.62 17.92 7.32
CA GLU A 120 11.29 17.17 8.54
C GLU A 120 9.91 16.50 8.42
N LYS A 121 8.90 17.23 7.91
CA LYS A 121 7.56 16.69 7.71
C LYS A 121 7.54 15.61 6.63
N ALA A 122 8.28 15.81 5.54
CA ALA A 122 8.42 14.80 4.49
C ALA A 122 9.09 13.51 5.02
N GLN A 123 10.09 13.64 5.90
CA GLN A 123 10.75 12.50 6.53
C GLN A 123 9.81 11.77 7.51
N GLU A 124 9.11 12.52 8.38
CA GLU A 124 8.13 11.95 9.31
C GLU A 124 7.09 11.10 8.55
N LEU A 125 6.48 11.66 7.50
CA LEU A 125 5.47 10.95 6.72
C LEU A 125 6.05 9.77 5.94
N THR A 126 7.29 9.87 5.46
CA THR A 126 7.99 8.75 4.82
C THR A 126 8.15 7.59 5.80
N GLN A 127 8.52 7.88 7.04
CA GLN A 127 8.69 6.86 8.08
C GLN A 127 7.36 6.20 8.45
N LYS A 128 6.30 7.00 8.65
CA LYS A 128 4.95 6.47 8.91
C LYS A 128 4.48 5.55 7.78
N LEU A 129 4.67 5.98 6.54
CA LEU A 129 4.31 5.20 5.36
C LEU A 129 5.09 3.88 5.30
N ARG A 130 6.38 3.90 5.64
CA ARG A 130 7.23 2.70 5.68
C ARG A 130 6.78 1.71 6.75
N ILE A 131 6.43 2.20 7.94
CA ILE A 131 5.90 1.36 9.03
C ILE A 131 4.60 0.70 8.59
N TRP A 132 3.71 1.44 7.96
CA TRP A 132 2.47 0.90 7.42
C TRP A 132 2.71 -0.15 6.32
N GLN A 133 3.61 0.12 5.37
CA GLN A 133 3.99 -0.87 4.35
C GLN A 133 4.53 -2.16 4.98
N ALA A 134 5.37 -2.06 6.01
CA ALA A 134 5.90 -3.23 6.72
C ALA A 134 4.78 -4.04 7.37
N SER A 135 3.77 -3.38 7.93
CA SER A 135 2.59 -4.05 8.48
C SER A 135 1.80 -4.79 7.39
N VAL A 136 1.55 -4.14 6.25
CA VAL A 136 0.85 -4.76 5.11
C VAL A 136 1.62 -5.97 4.57
N LEU A 137 2.95 -5.87 4.47
CA LEU A 137 3.79 -6.97 3.95
C LEU A 137 3.82 -8.19 4.87
N LYS A 138 3.58 -8.03 6.17
CA LYS A 138 3.48 -9.19 7.08
C LYS A 138 2.39 -10.17 6.66
N SER A 139 1.28 -9.67 6.13
CA SER A 139 0.19 -10.52 5.63
C SER A 139 0.63 -11.43 4.48
N LEU A 140 1.66 -11.04 3.71
CA LEU A 140 2.20 -11.87 2.63
C LEU A 140 2.97 -13.09 3.14
N THR A 141 3.54 -12.98 4.33
CA THR A 141 4.31 -14.07 4.98
C THR A 141 3.48 -14.85 5.99
N GLU A 142 2.18 -14.58 6.07
CA GLU A 142 1.25 -15.18 7.03
C GLU A 142 1.55 -14.84 8.51
N ALA A 143 2.50 -13.97 8.78
CA ALA A 143 2.93 -13.61 10.14
C ALA A 143 1.86 -12.84 10.96
N ASP A 144 0.74 -12.45 10.32
CA ASP A 144 -0.40 -11.81 10.98
C ASP A 144 -1.45 -12.80 11.51
N TYR A 145 -1.28 -14.11 11.23
CA TYR A 145 -2.26 -15.15 11.53
C TYR A 145 -1.82 -16.09 12.66
N ASP A 146 -0.66 -15.85 13.27
CA ASP A 146 -0.14 -16.60 14.41
C ASP A 146 -0.63 -16.05 15.77
#